data_622ed053476e4ec36bd879652e921e9e
#
_entry.id   622ed053476e4ec36bd879652e921e9e
#
_cell.length_a   1.000
_cell.length_b   1.000
_cell.length_c   1.000
_cell.angle_alpha   90.00
_cell.angle_beta   90.00
_cell.angle_gamma   90.00
#
_symmetry.space_group_name_H-M   'P 1'
#
loop_
_entity.id
_entity.type
_entity.pdbx_description
1 polymer ?
#
loop_
_entity_poly.entity_id
_entity_poly.type
_entity_poly.pdbx_seq_one_letter_code
_entity_poly.pdbx_strand_id
1 'polypeptide(L)'
;MTNYALPVPSAAASLEAYAQTVNRFPILTQQEEIDFGRRFRQSGDLEAARQLVLSHLRVVVAIARGYLGYGLPQADLVQEGNIGLMKAVKRFDPERGVRLVSFAVHWIRAEIHEYILRNWRIVKVATTKAQRKLFFNLRSMKQGLTSLGVEDVNAIARELHVKPEEVVEMETRMSGKDVALEPAGESDEESYAPIAYLAAEDAEPGERLEQEETARLRSAGLAHALENLDARSRRIIEARWLNEKNPATLHDLAREFRVSAERVRQIEVKALSKMKGAIAREAA
;
A
#
# COMPACT_ATOMS: atom_id res chain seq x y z
N MET A 1 -15.22 -43.81 23.77
CA MET A 1 -14.53 -42.49 23.70
C MET A 1 -13.07 -42.78 23.47
N THR A 2 -12.65 -42.82 22.22
CA THR A 2 -11.23 -43.02 21.84
C THR A 2 -10.50 -41.69 22.04
N ASN A 3 -9.72 -41.65 23.13
CA ASN A 3 -8.86 -40.50 23.42
C ASN A 3 -7.67 -40.58 22.45
N TYR A 4 -7.81 -39.95 21.27
CA TYR A 4 -6.69 -39.77 20.36
C TYR A 4 -5.76 -38.72 20.97
N ALA A 5 -4.67 -39.18 21.61
CA ALA A 5 -3.52 -38.35 21.90
C ALA A 5 -2.93 -37.91 20.54
N LEU A 6 -3.43 -36.81 20.02
CA LEU A 6 -3.02 -36.27 18.72
C LEU A 6 -1.61 -35.69 18.86
N PRO A 7 -0.63 -36.15 18.07
CA PRO A 7 0.68 -35.53 18.07
C PRO A 7 0.51 -34.05 17.64
N VAL A 8 0.90 -33.17 18.53
CA VAL A 8 0.96 -31.74 18.19
C VAL A 8 2.02 -31.59 17.12
N PRO A 9 1.71 -31.03 15.93
CA PRO A 9 2.71 -30.80 14.91
C PRO A 9 3.78 -29.86 15.48
N SER A 10 5.00 -30.40 15.72
CA SER A 10 6.08 -29.56 16.23
C SER A 10 6.55 -28.63 15.10
N ALA A 11 6.79 -27.35 15.40
CA ALA A 11 7.31 -26.37 14.46
C ALA A 11 8.75 -26.72 13.94
N ALA A 12 9.40 -27.71 14.54
CA ALA A 12 10.74 -28.20 14.15
C ALA A 12 10.70 -29.30 13.07
N ALA A 13 9.53 -29.82 12.72
CA ALA A 13 9.40 -30.84 11.69
C ALA A 13 9.37 -30.21 10.29
N SER A 14 9.97 -30.91 9.31
CA SER A 14 9.87 -30.45 7.90
C SER A 14 8.40 -30.35 7.48
N LEU A 15 8.12 -29.51 6.50
CA LEU A 15 6.76 -29.36 5.95
C LEU A 15 6.16 -30.69 5.49
N GLU A 16 7.00 -31.60 5.03
CA GLU A 16 6.59 -32.95 4.64
C GLU A 16 6.12 -33.78 5.84
N ALA A 17 6.85 -33.73 6.96
CA ALA A 17 6.44 -34.39 8.20
C ALA A 17 5.13 -33.80 8.73
N TYR A 18 4.94 -32.47 8.62
CA TYR A 18 3.67 -31.84 8.93
C TYR A 18 2.55 -32.37 8.04
N ALA A 19 2.73 -32.40 6.72
CA ALA A 19 1.74 -32.91 5.77
C ALA A 19 1.39 -34.38 6.00
N GLN A 20 2.39 -35.21 6.34
CA GLN A 20 2.16 -36.60 6.73
C GLN A 20 1.33 -36.74 8.01
N THR A 21 1.64 -35.91 9.01
CA THR A 21 0.91 -35.91 10.29
C THR A 21 -0.54 -35.48 10.08
N VAL A 22 -0.76 -34.43 9.31
CA VAL A 22 -2.10 -33.92 9.00
C VAL A 22 -2.94 -34.93 8.23
N ASN A 23 -2.33 -35.72 7.35
CA ASN A 23 -3.04 -36.77 6.61
C ASN A 23 -3.45 -37.97 7.47
N ARG A 24 -2.92 -38.13 8.69
CA ARG A 24 -3.31 -39.20 9.62
C ARG A 24 -4.60 -38.90 10.37
N PHE A 25 -5.03 -37.64 10.45
CA PHE A 25 -6.28 -37.29 11.12
C PHE A 25 -7.48 -37.91 10.38
N PRO A 26 -8.47 -38.45 11.08
CA PRO A 26 -9.67 -39.01 10.46
C PRO A 26 -10.49 -37.87 9.76
N ILE A 27 -11.13 -38.25 8.68
CA ILE A 27 -12.11 -37.35 8.01
C ILE A 27 -13.43 -37.51 8.79
N LEU A 28 -14.03 -36.39 9.16
CA LEU A 28 -15.31 -36.35 9.82
C LEU A 28 -16.45 -36.65 8.84
N THR A 29 -17.42 -37.42 9.32
CA THR A 29 -18.71 -37.57 8.66
C THR A 29 -19.51 -36.26 8.77
N GLN A 30 -20.53 -36.12 7.95
CA GLN A 30 -21.40 -34.93 8.01
C GLN A 30 -22.07 -34.76 9.38
N GLN A 31 -22.49 -35.90 9.98
CA GLN A 31 -23.16 -35.88 11.28
C GLN A 31 -22.18 -35.41 12.38
N GLU A 32 -20.96 -35.93 12.37
CA GLU A 32 -19.93 -35.50 13.34
C GLU A 32 -19.57 -34.00 13.19
N GLU A 33 -19.50 -33.50 11.95
CA GLU A 33 -19.31 -32.05 11.73
C GLU A 33 -20.43 -31.23 12.35
N ILE A 34 -21.67 -31.64 12.18
CA ILE A 34 -22.85 -30.99 12.77
C ILE A 34 -22.80 -31.05 14.30
N ASP A 35 -22.51 -32.21 14.87
CA ASP A 35 -22.48 -32.39 16.31
C ASP A 35 -21.36 -31.58 16.98
N PHE A 36 -20.15 -31.58 16.40
CA PHE A 36 -19.06 -30.74 16.88
C PHE A 36 -19.36 -29.23 16.66
N GLY A 37 -19.96 -28.87 15.53
CA GLY A 37 -20.36 -27.49 15.25
C GLY A 37 -21.40 -26.98 16.27
N ARG A 38 -22.41 -27.80 16.61
CA ARG A 38 -23.42 -27.48 17.64
C ARG A 38 -22.79 -27.31 19.02
N ARG A 39 -21.93 -28.25 19.43
CA ARG A 39 -21.23 -28.19 20.71
C ARG A 39 -20.39 -26.93 20.82
N PHE A 40 -19.60 -26.61 19.78
CA PHE A 40 -18.80 -25.39 19.77
C PHE A 40 -19.66 -24.13 19.85
N ARG A 41 -20.76 -24.08 19.09
CA ARG A 41 -21.62 -22.89 19.02
C ARG A 41 -22.45 -22.66 20.30
N GLN A 42 -22.93 -23.72 20.93
CA GLN A 42 -23.80 -23.65 22.13
C GLN A 42 -23.02 -23.48 23.43
N SER A 43 -21.94 -24.23 23.58
CA SER A 43 -21.17 -24.28 24.83
C SER A 43 -19.77 -23.67 24.76
N GLY A 44 -19.32 -23.22 23.59
CA GLY A 44 -17.95 -22.74 23.39
C GLY A 44 -16.89 -23.84 23.53
N ASP A 45 -17.27 -25.12 23.32
CA ASP A 45 -16.41 -26.28 23.50
C ASP A 45 -15.18 -26.23 22.57
N LEU A 46 -14.03 -25.85 23.13
CA LEU A 46 -12.76 -25.75 22.41
C LEU A 46 -12.26 -27.09 21.88
N GLU A 47 -12.60 -28.21 22.52
CA GLU A 47 -12.19 -29.54 22.02
C GLU A 47 -13.00 -29.90 20.76
N ALA A 48 -14.28 -29.55 20.69
CA ALA A 48 -15.09 -29.70 19.48
C ALA A 48 -14.51 -28.84 18.33
N ALA A 49 -14.14 -27.57 18.59
CA ALA A 49 -13.48 -26.72 17.62
C ALA A 49 -12.14 -27.29 17.14
N ARG A 50 -11.34 -27.83 18.06
CA ARG A 50 -10.06 -28.50 17.76
C ARG A 50 -10.25 -29.66 16.80
N GLN A 51 -11.23 -30.53 17.05
CA GLN A 51 -11.53 -31.67 16.16
C GLN A 51 -11.93 -31.21 14.76
N LEU A 52 -12.77 -30.17 14.65
CA LEU A 52 -13.14 -29.55 13.36
C LEU A 52 -11.91 -29.03 12.61
N VAL A 53 -11.01 -28.33 13.29
CA VAL A 53 -9.79 -27.79 12.67
C VAL A 53 -8.86 -28.92 12.22
N LEU A 54 -8.49 -29.87 13.13
CA LEU A 54 -7.53 -30.90 12.83
C LEU A 54 -7.93 -31.79 11.66
N SER A 55 -9.22 -32.14 11.57
CA SER A 55 -9.75 -32.98 10.49
C SER A 55 -9.68 -32.30 9.11
N HIS A 56 -9.62 -30.98 9.08
CA HIS A 56 -9.65 -30.20 7.85
C HIS A 56 -8.29 -29.56 7.45
N LEU A 57 -7.21 -29.73 8.27
CA LEU A 57 -5.88 -29.21 7.94
C LEU A 57 -5.35 -29.71 6.59
N ARG A 58 -5.70 -30.96 6.19
CA ARG A 58 -5.30 -31.51 4.87
C ARG A 58 -5.81 -30.69 3.69
N VAL A 59 -6.99 -30.09 3.85
CA VAL A 59 -7.59 -29.21 2.82
C VAL A 59 -6.76 -27.94 2.69
N VAL A 60 -6.28 -27.39 3.81
CA VAL A 60 -5.39 -26.22 3.81
C VAL A 60 -4.10 -26.49 3.05
N VAL A 61 -3.45 -27.63 3.33
CA VAL A 61 -2.20 -28.03 2.64
C VAL A 61 -2.44 -28.18 1.14
N ALA A 62 -3.56 -28.81 0.75
CA ALA A 62 -3.92 -28.98 -0.66
C ALA A 62 -4.16 -27.64 -1.37
N ILE A 63 -4.87 -26.71 -0.72
CA ILE A 63 -5.11 -25.37 -1.28
C ILE A 63 -3.80 -24.57 -1.38
N ALA A 64 -2.97 -24.56 -0.32
CA ALA A 64 -1.72 -23.82 -0.27
C ALA A 64 -0.73 -24.24 -1.38
N ARG A 65 -0.72 -25.51 -1.77
CA ARG A 65 0.09 -26.01 -2.90
C ARG A 65 -0.22 -25.31 -4.22
N GLY A 66 -1.46 -24.91 -4.43
CA GLY A 66 -1.85 -24.18 -5.65
C GLY A 66 -1.24 -22.77 -5.76
N TYR A 67 -0.64 -22.24 -4.68
CA TYR A 67 -0.06 -20.91 -4.62
C TYR A 67 1.48 -20.87 -4.59
N LEU A 68 2.15 -22.01 -4.78
CA LEU A 68 3.63 -22.08 -4.80
C LEU A 68 4.28 -21.20 -5.86
N GLY A 69 3.58 -20.95 -6.98
CA GLY A 69 4.07 -20.13 -8.08
C GLY A 69 4.31 -18.64 -7.75
N TYR A 70 3.92 -18.17 -6.56
CA TYR A 70 4.15 -16.79 -6.13
C TYR A 70 5.51 -16.56 -5.45
N GLY A 71 6.32 -17.61 -5.23
CA GLY A 71 7.67 -17.51 -4.69
C GLY A 71 7.75 -17.30 -3.18
N LEU A 72 6.61 -17.44 -2.47
CA LEU A 72 6.56 -17.36 -1.00
C LEU A 72 6.76 -18.73 -0.35
N PRO A 73 7.29 -18.80 0.89
CA PRO A 73 7.49 -20.05 1.62
C PRO A 73 6.17 -20.81 1.79
N GLN A 74 6.14 -22.07 1.40
CA GLN A 74 4.94 -22.91 1.50
C GLN A 74 4.45 -23.05 2.94
N ALA A 75 5.37 -23.10 3.89
CA ALA A 75 5.04 -23.20 5.32
C ALA A 75 4.15 -22.01 5.75
N ASP A 76 4.50 -20.80 5.32
CA ASP A 76 3.76 -19.60 5.67
C ASP A 76 2.37 -19.58 5.02
N LEU A 77 2.28 -19.99 3.74
CA LEU A 77 1.00 -20.13 3.06
C LEU A 77 0.07 -21.11 3.75
N VAL A 78 0.62 -22.21 4.27
CA VAL A 78 -0.14 -23.19 5.06
C VAL A 78 -0.59 -22.60 6.39
N GLN A 79 0.27 -21.86 7.11
CA GLN A 79 -0.12 -21.26 8.40
C GLN A 79 -1.19 -20.16 8.22
N GLU A 80 -1.08 -19.34 7.21
CA GLU A 80 -2.13 -18.36 6.89
C GLU A 80 -3.44 -19.07 6.48
N GLY A 81 -3.35 -20.15 5.71
CA GLY A 81 -4.49 -20.98 5.41
C GLY A 81 -5.13 -21.61 6.67
N ASN A 82 -4.32 -22.01 7.67
CA ASN A 82 -4.81 -22.49 8.96
C ASN A 82 -5.56 -21.40 9.72
N ILE A 83 -5.09 -20.14 9.68
CA ILE A 83 -5.80 -18.99 10.24
C ILE A 83 -7.16 -18.83 9.55
N GLY A 84 -7.20 -18.95 8.23
CA GLY A 84 -8.43 -18.94 7.45
C GLY A 84 -9.42 -20.03 7.88
N LEU A 85 -8.93 -21.26 8.05
CA LEU A 85 -9.72 -22.37 8.54
C LEU A 85 -10.28 -22.12 9.95
N MET A 86 -9.47 -21.61 10.87
CA MET A 86 -9.93 -21.24 12.22
C MET A 86 -11.01 -20.15 12.19
N LYS A 87 -10.87 -19.15 11.33
CA LYS A 87 -11.90 -18.13 11.13
C LYS A 87 -13.19 -18.73 10.56
N ALA A 88 -13.08 -19.71 9.66
CA ALA A 88 -14.23 -20.44 9.13
C ALA A 88 -14.93 -21.24 10.23
N VAL A 89 -14.21 -22.04 11.02
CA VAL A 89 -14.78 -22.82 12.13
C VAL A 89 -15.52 -21.92 13.12
N LYS A 90 -14.94 -20.77 13.47
CA LYS A 90 -15.59 -19.80 14.37
C LYS A 90 -16.94 -19.27 13.84
N ARG A 91 -17.10 -19.20 12.53
CA ARG A 91 -18.31 -18.67 11.86
C ARG A 91 -19.19 -19.73 11.25
N PHE A 92 -18.81 -20.99 11.39
CA PHE A 92 -19.55 -22.11 10.82
C PHE A 92 -20.93 -22.27 11.49
N ASP A 93 -21.95 -22.43 10.66
CA ASP A 93 -23.30 -22.68 11.09
C ASP A 93 -23.72 -24.09 10.62
N PRO A 94 -23.78 -25.08 11.52
CA PRO A 94 -24.10 -26.45 11.18
C PRO A 94 -25.55 -26.64 10.71
N GLU A 95 -26.45 -25.71 11.03
CA GLU A 95 -27.86 -25.82 10.65
C GLU A 95 -28.13 -25.46 9.18
N ARG A 96 -27.17 -24.87 8.49
CA ARG A 96 -27.31 -24.49 7.08
C ARG A 96 -27.21 -25.65 6.08
N GLY A 97 -26.92 -26.86 6.54
CA GLY A 97 -26.81 -28.05 5.68
C GLY A 97 -25.60 -28.07 4.74
N VAL A 98 -24.67 -27.12 4.88
CA VAL A 98 -23.45 -27.01 4.06
C VAL A 98 -22.28 -27.67 4.82
N ARG A 99 -21.44 -28.44 4.11
CA ARG A 99 -20.21 -29.03 4.68
C ARG A 99 -19.22 -27.94 5.06
N LEU A 100 -18.51 -28.14 6.18
CA LEU A 100 -17.47 -27.21 6.63
C LEU A 100 -16.39 -26.96 5.56
N VAL A 101 -15.99 -27.99 4.81
CA VAL A 101 -15.02 -27.86 3.71
C VAL A 101 -15.46 -26.79 2.70
N SER A 102 -16.68 -26.88 2.21
CA SER A 102 -17.21 -25.94 1.19
C SER A 102 -17.25 -24.51 1.69
N PHE A 103 -17.59 -24.31 2.96
CA PHE A 103 -17.59 -23.01 3.60
C PHE A 103 -16.15 -22.51 3.85
N ALA A 104 -15.25 -23.36 4.34
CA ALA A 104 -13.89 -23.00 4.74
C ALA A 104 -12.97 -22.65 3.57
N VAL A 105 -13.17 -23.25 2.39
CA VAL A 105 -12.34 -22.98 1.19
C VAL A 105 -12.26 -21.50 0.88
N HIS A 106 -13.36 -20.76 1.01
CA HIS A 106 -13.39 -19.32 0.75
C HIS A 106 -12.56 -18.52 1.78
N TRP A 107 -12.63 -18.91 3.05
CA TRP A 107 -11.86 -18.29 4.13
C TRP A 107 -10.37 -18.59 4.01
N ILE A 108 -10.03 -19.85 3.73
CA ILE A 108 -8.63 -20.28 3.52
C ILE A 108 -8.01 -19.50 2.36
N ARG A 109 -8.68 -19.46 1.22
CA ARG A 109 -8.21 -18.70 0.05
C ARG A 109 -8.07 -17.21 0.34
N ALA A 110 -9.02 -16.62 1.06
CA ALA A 110 -8.98 -15.19 1.38
C ALA A 110 -7.74 -14.82 2.20
N GLU A 111 -7.39 -15.61 3.23
CA GLU A 111 -6.20 -15.37 4.05
C GLU A 111 -4.91 -15.60 3.26
N ILE A 112 -4.83 -16.67 2.47
CA ILE A 112 -3.67 -16.92 1.59
C ILE A 112 -3.50 -15.76 0.59
N HIS A 113 -4.57 -15.30 -0.05
CA HIS A 113 -4.52 -14.18 -0.99
C HIS A 113 -4.06 -12.88 -0.32
N GLU A 114 -4.58 -12.58 0.88
CA GLU A 114 -4.17 -11.38 1.61
C GLU A 114 -2.69 -11.45 2.03
N TYR A 115 -2.23 -12.62 2.45
CA TYR A 115 -0.82 -12.85 2.78
C TYR A 115 0.08 -12.66 1.54
N ILE A 116 -0.28 -13.24 0.39
CA ILE A 116 0.46 -13.08 -0.87
C ILE A 116 0.54 -11.60 -1.25
N LEU A 117 -0.58 -10.88 -1.28
CA LEU A 117 -0.61 -9.46 -1.65
C LEU A 117 0.23 -8.57 -0.73
N ARG A 118 0.37 -8.96 0.53
CA ARG A 118 1.15 -8.23 1.53
C ARG A 118 2.65 -8.48 1.43
N ASN A 119 3.04 -9.72 1.10
CA ASN A 119 4.42 -10.19 1.25
C ASN A 119 5.11 -10.51 -0.09
N TRP A 120 4.41 -10.38 -1.22
CA TRP A 120 4.97 -10.70 -2.54
C TRP A 120 6.14 -9.79 -2.93
N ARG A 121 6.10 -8.52 -2.51
CA ARG A 121 7.16 -7.52 -2.69
C ARG A 121 7.21 -6.54 -1.53
N ILE A 122 8.34 -5.85 -1.40
CA ILE A 122 8.55 -4.79 -0.41
C ILE A 122 7.50 -3.69 -0.56
N VAL A 123 7.23 -3.26 -1.81
CA VAL A 123 6.17 -2.29 -2.11
C VAL A 123 4.89 -3.03 -2.51
N LYS A 124 3.75 -2.64 -1.94
CA LYS A 124 2.45 -3.22 -2.27
C LYS A 124 2.09 -2.96 -3.73
N VAL A 125 1.97 -4.03 -4.51
CA VAL A 125 1.67 -3.97 -5.96
C VAL A 125 0.18 -3.74 -6.23
N ALA A 126 -0.71 -4.31 -5.42
CA ALA A 126 -2.15 -4.28 -5.64
C ALA A 126 -2.90 -3.74 -4.42
N THR A 127 -3.37 -2.50 -4.49
CA THR A 127 -4.10 -1.81 -3.41
C THR A 127 -5.60 -1.71 -3.68
N THR A 128 -6.03 -1.56 -4.93
CA THR A 128 -7.44 -1.47 -5.33
C THR A 128 -8.06 -2.84 -5.63
N LYS A 129 -9.40 -2.91 -5.67
CA LYS A 129 -10.11 -4.15 -6.03
C LYS A 129 -9.77 -4.62 -7.44
N ALA A 130 -9.65 -3.70 -8.39
CA ALA A 130 -9.27 -4.00 -9.78
C ALA A 130 -7.86 -4.57 -9.85
N GLN A 131 -6.89 -3.95 -9.19
CA GLN A 131 -5.51 -4.41 -9.14
C GLN A 131 -5.37 -5.80 -8.48
N ARG A 132 -6.10 -6.06 -7.37
CA ARG A 132 -6.13 -7.39 -6.72
C ARG A 132 -6.69 -8.46 -7.67
N LYS A 133 -7.74 -8.14 -8.42
CA LYS A 133 -8.33 -9.06 -9.40
C LYS A 133 -7.37 -9.35 -10.54
N LEU A 134 -6.69 -8.32 -11.04
CA LEU A 134 -5.66 -8.44 -12.06
C LEU A 134 -4.46 -9.26 -11.57
N PHE A 135 -3.98 -9.01 -10.35
CA PHE A 135 -2.83 -9.71 -9.79
C PHE A 135 -2.96 -11.24 -9.84
N PHE A 136 -4.13 -11.77 -9.50
CA PHE A 136 -4.34 -13.22 -9.48
C PHE A 136 -4.72 -13.82 -10.84
N ASN A 137 -5.28 -13.03 -11.76
CA ASN A 137 -5.80 -13.55 -13.02
C ASN A 137 -4.91 -13.22 -14.22
N LEU A 138 -4.18 -12.10 -14.22
CA LEU A 138 -3.41 -11.61 -15.36
C LEU A 138 -2.42 -12.66 -15.89
N ARG A 139 -1.70 -13.33 -14.96
CA ARG A 139 -0.69 -14.34 -15.31
C ARG A 139 -1.29 -15.57 -15.99
N SER A 140 -2.48 -16.00 -15.59
CA SER A 140 -3.16 -17.15 -16.20
C SER A 140 -3.80 -16.82 -17.54
N MET A 141 -4.12 -15.55 -17.78
CA MET A 141 -4.75 -15.07 -19.00
C MET A 141 -3.72 -14.66 -20.07
N LYS A 142 -2.48 -14.38 -19.65
CA LYS A 142 -1.38 -14.02 -20.57
C LYS A 142 -0.88 -15.24 -21.33
N GLN A 143 -1.08 -15.24 -22.65
CA GLN A 143 -0.59 -16.29 -23.55
C GLN A 143 0.84 -15.94 -24.01
N GLY A 144 1.86 -16.38 -23.28
CA GLY A 144 3.26 -16.20 -23.69
C GLY A 144 4.06 -15.29 -22.75
N LEU A 145 5.34 -15.08 -23.12
CA LEU A 145 6.33 -14.31 -22.35
C LEU A 145 6.47 -12.85 -22.80
N THR A 146 5.90 -12.50 -23.95
CA THR A 146 5.96 -11.13 -24.50
C THR A 146 4.98 -10.20 -23.79
N SER A 147 5.15 -8.88 -23.92
CA SER A 147 4.18 -7.90 -23.42
C SER A 147 2.82 -8.07 -24.09
N LEU A 148 1.76 -7.67 -23.38
CA LEU A 148 0.38 -7.77 -23.88
C LEU A 148 0.17 -6.85 -25.09
N GLY A 149 -0.45 -7.39 -26.15
CA GLY A 149 -0.93 -6.60 -27.27
C GLY A 149 -2.19 -5.80 -26.90
N VAL A 150 -2.54 -4.83 -27.73
CA VAL A 150 -3.74 -3.98 -27.50
C VAL A 150 -5.03 -4.83 -27.48
N GLU A 151 -5.09 -5.88 -28.30
CA GLU A 151 -6.23 -6.79 -28.34
C GLU A 151 -6.34 -7.63 -27.07
N ASP A 152 -5.21 -8.15 -26.55
CA ASP A 152 -5.15 -8.92 -25.31
C ASP A 152 -5.56 -8.07 -24.11
N VAL A 153 -5.04 -6.83 -24.04
CA VAL A 153 -5.41 -5.87 -23.00
C VAL A 153 -6.92 -5.62 -22.97
N ASN A 154 -7.52 -5.40 -24.15
CA ASN A 154 -8.95 -5.17 -24.26
C ASN A 154 -9.78 -6.42 -23.92
N ALA A 155 -9.32 -7.61 -24.28
CA ALA A 155 -9.95 -8.88 -23.95
C ALA A 155 -9.96 -9.11 -22.42
N ILE A 156 -8.80 -8.96 -21.78
CA ILE A 156 -8.63 -9.08 -20.33
C ILE A 156 -9.48 -8.04 -19.59
N ALA A 157 -9.47 -6.78 -20.05
CA ALA A 157 -10.25 -5.71 -19.46
C ALA A 157 -11.76 -6.00 -19.46
N ARG A 158 -12.29 -6.56 -20.57
CA ARG A 158 -13.70 -6.96 -20.69
C ARG A 158 -14.02 -8.14 -19.77
N GLU A 159 -13.20 -9.19 -19.75
CA GLU A 159 -13.44 -10.39 -18.97
C GLU A 159 -13.38 -10.12 -17.46
N LEU A 160 -12.43 -9.29 -17.04
CA LEU A 160 -12.26 -8.93 -15.64
C LEU A 160 -13.08 -7.70 -15.22
N HIS A 161 -13.81 -7.05 -16.12
CA HIS A 161 -14.55 -5.82 -15.84
C HIS A 161 -13.68 -4.75 -15.16
N VAL A 162 -12.52 -4.46 -15.76
CA VAL A 162 -11.57 -3.43 -15.34
C VAL A 162 -11.24 -2.51 -16.51
N LYS A 163 -10.59 -1.38 -16.25
CA LYS A 163 -10.19 -0.47 -17.34
C LYS A 163 -8.95 -1.01 -18.08
N PRO A 164 -8.81 -0.78 -19.40
CA PRO A 164 -7.62 -1.18 -20.15
C PRO A 164 -6.32 -0.58 -19.58
N GLU A 165 -6.37 0.67 -19.11
CA GLU A 165 -5.22 1.36 -18.50
C GLU A 165 -4.74 0.64 -17.24
N GLU A 166 -5.65 0.11 -16.42
CA GLU A 166 -5.33 -0.65 -15.22
C GLU A 166 -4.63 -1.98 -15.54
N VAL A 167 -4.96 -2.60 -16.70
CA VAL A 167 -4.31 -3.85 -17.16
C VAL A 167 -2.85 -3.56 -17.54
N VAL A 168 -2.60 -2.51 -18.32
CA VAL A 168 -1.24 -2.11 -18.74
C VAL A 168 -0.40 -1.70 -17.51
N GLU A 169 -0.96 -0.90 -16.63
CA GLU A 169 -0.29 -0.50 -15.39
C GLU A 169 0.09 -1.72 -14.54
N MET A 170 -0.83 -2.67 -14.39
CA MET A 170 -0.59 -3.87 -13.60
C MET A 170 0.44 -4.79 -14.25
N GLU A 171 0.46 -4.94 -15.59
CA GLU A 171 1.50 -5.66 -16.30
C GLU A 171 2.87 -5.05 -16.02
N THR A 172 3.01 -3.73 -16.12
CA THR A 172 4.25 -3.02 -15.84
C THR A 172 4.72 -3.25 -14.41
N ARG A 173 3.81 -3.15 -13.43
CA ARG A 173 4.13 -3.39 -12.01
C ARG A 173 4.56 -4.84 -11.74
N MET A 174 3.98 -5.80 -12.44
CA MET A 174 4.30 -7.22 -12.24
C MET A 174 5.56 -7.67 -12.98
N SER A 175 5.98 -6.99 -14.06
CA SER A 175 7.17 -7.34 -14.85
C SER A 175 8.48 -6.99 -14.17
N GLY A 176 8.52 -5.89 -13.38
CA GLY A 176 9.69 -5.46 -12.63
C GLY A 176 10.08 -6.44 -11.51
N LYS A 177 11.31 -6.39 -11.03
CA LYS A 177 11.79 -7.08 -9.83
C LYS A 177 12.36 -6.05 -8.87
N ASP A 178 12.32 -6.36 -7.56
CA ASP A 178 13.03 -5.56 -6.58
C ASP A 178 14.54 -5.71 -6.84
N VAL A 179 15.26 -4.60 -6.87
CA VAL A 179 16.71 -4.56 -7.12
C VAL A 179 17.39 -4.24 -5.80
N ALA A 180 18.41 -5.02 -5.42
CA ALA A 180 19.24 -4.72 -4.26
C ALA A 180 20.04 -3.44 -4.53
N LEU A 181 20.06 -2.50 -3.58
CA LEU A 181 20.86 -1.27 -3.68
C LEU A 181 22.33 -1.52 -3.33
N GLU A 182 22.58 -2.48 -2.45
CA GLU A 182 23.92 -2.88 -2.04
C GLU A 182 24.30 -4.22 -2.69
N PRO A 183 25.59 -4.48 -2.96
CA PRO A 183 26.03 -5.74 -3.52
C PRO A 183 25.79 -6.88 -2.53
N ALA A 184 25.34 -8.03 -3.01
CA ALA A 184 25.19 -9.23 -2.19
C ALA A 184 26.51 -9.99 -2.13
N GLY A 185 27.38 -9.69 -1.15
CA GLY A 185 28.59 -10.48 -0.84
C GLY A 185 29.87 -9.66 -0.70
N GLU A 186 30.83 -10.22 0.03
CA GLU A 186 32.20 -9.70 0.26
C GLU A 186 33.15 -10.08 -0.90
N SER A 187 32.76 -9.99 -2.16
CA SER A 187 33.69 -10.23 -3.26
C SER A 187 34.48 -8.96 -3.54
N ASP A 188 35.81 -9.07 -3.48
CA ASP A 188 36.82 -8.01 -3.77
C ASP A 188 36.80 -7.52 -5.24
N GLU A 189 35.99 -8.06 -6.09
CA GLU A 189 35.78 -7.57 -7.45
C GLU A 189 34.76 -6.43 -7.42
N GLU A 190 35.01 -5.37 -8.20
CA GLU A 190 34.13 -4.19 -8.36
C GLU A 190 32.68 -4.58 -8.57
N SER A 191 32.00 -4.87 -7.47
CA SER A 191 30.60 -5.30 -7.48
C SER A 191 29.74 -4.09 -7.78
N TYR A 192 28.95 -4.17 -8.84
CA TYR A 192 28.01 -3.13 -9.21
C TYR A 192 27.05 -2.84 -8.04
N ALA A 193 27.20 -1.69 -7.43
CA ALA A 193 26.37 -1.20 -6.35
C ALA A 193 25.49 -0.06 -6.87
N PRO A 194 24.19 -0.28 -7.16
CA PRO A 194 23.30 0.77 -7.66
C PRO A 194 23.28 2.01 -6.78
N ILE A 195 23.47 1.88 -5.46
CA ILE A 195 23.51 3.00 -4.52
C ILE A 195 24.59 4.02 -4.83
N ALA A 196 25.74 3.58 -5.42
CA ALA A 196 26.84 4.46 -5.75
C ALA A 196 26.52 5.41 -6.94
N TYR A 197 25.53 5.05 -7.74
CA TYR A 197 25.10 5.82 -8.92
C TYR A 197 23.80 6.60 -8.70
N LEU A 198 23.19 6.47 -7.52
CA LEU A 198 22.00 7.25 -7.18
C LEU A 198 22.42 8.65 -6.72
N ALA A 199 22.06 9.65 -7.52
CA ALA A 199 22.22 11.04 -7.11
C ALA A 199 21.06 11.46 -6.17
N ALA A 200 21.37 12.22 -5.13
CA ALA A 200 20.33 12.91 -4.36
C ALA A 200 19.77 14.09 -5.20
N GLU A 201 18.48 14.40 -5.05
CA GLU A 201 17.84 15.47 -5.83
C GLU A 201 18.49 16.84 -5.68
N ASP A 202 19.22 17.13 -4.61
CA ASP A 202 19.91 18.40 -4.36
C ASP A 202 21.44 18.21 -4.20
N ALA A 203 22.01 17.25 -4.94
CA ALA A 203 23.41 16.86 -4.74
C ALA A 203 24.43 17.83 -5.38
N GLU A 204 24.01 18.70 -6.30
CA GLU A 204 24.90 19.65 -6.97
C GLU A 204 25.20 20.83 -6.04
N PRO A 205 26.40 20.93 -5.45
CA PRO A 205 26.71 22.01 -4.51
C PRO A 205 26.61 23.40 -5.14
N GLY A 206 26.89 23.51 -6.45
CA GLY A 206 26.77 24.76 -7.21
C GLY A 206 25.33 25.24 -7.27
N GLU A 207 24.38 24.36 -7.63
CA GLU A 207 22.97 24.71 -7.69
C GLU A 207 22.39 25.10 -6.32
N ARG A 208 22.80 24.40 -5.27
CA ARG A 208 22.40 24.76 -3.89
C ARG A 208 22.89 26.15 -3.51
N LEU A 209 24.17 26.46 -3.77
CA LEU A 209 24.72 27.76 -3.49
C LEU A 209 23.99 28.86 -4.28
N GLU A 210 23.76 28.64 -5.57
CA GLU A 210 23.01 29.58 -6.41
C GLU A 210 21.58 29.80 -5.90
N GLN A 211 20.88 28.73 -5.50
CA GLN A 211 19.55 28.83 -4.92
C GLN A 211 19.55 29.60 -3.59
N GLU A 212 20.51 29.30 -2.70
CA GLU A 212 20.67 29.99 -1.42
C GLU A 212 21.00 31.47 -1.59
N GLU A 213 21.93 31.80 -2.49
CA GLU A 213 22.27 33.20 -2.81
C GLU A 213 21.09 33.94 -3.44
N THR A 214 20.40 33.31 -4.38
CA THR A 214 19.20 33.88 -5.01
C THR A 214 18.08 34.13 -3.99
N ALA A 215 17.84 33.18 -3.09
CA ALA A 215 16.87 33.33 -2.01
C ALA A 215 17.27 34.47 -1.04
N ARG A 216 18.54 34.56 -0.71
CA ARG A 216 19.10 35.63 0.14
C ARG A 216 18.97 36.99 -0.50
N LEU A 217 19.34 37.12 -1.77
CA LEU A 217 19.20 38.39 -2.53
C LEU A 217 17.74 38.83 -2.65
N ARG A 218 16.83 37.88 -2.95
CA ARG A 218 15.38 38.17 -3.02
C ARG A 218 14.82 38.62 -1.67
N SER A 219 15.22 38.00 -0.57
CA SER A 219 14.74 38.38 0.77
C SER A 219 15.30 39.74 1.20
N ALA A 220 16.58 39.99 0.93
CA ALA A 220 17.20 41.31 1.18
C ALA A 220 16.57 42.43 0.33
N GLY A 221 16.39 42.18 -0.97
CA GLY A 221 15.71 43.13 -1.88
C GLY A 221 14.27 43.38 -1.47
N LEU A 222 13.54 42.37 -0.99
CA LEU A 222 12.18 42.54 -0.47
C LEU A 222 12.17 43.42 0.79
N ALA A 223 13.08 43.14 1.74
CA ALA A 223 13.20 43.91 2.98
C ALA A 223 13.51 45.41 2.67
N HIS A 224 14.49 45.68 1.83
CA HIS A 224 14.85 47.02 1.41
C HIS A 224 13.70 47.73 0.66
N ALA A 225 12.98 47.00 -0.22
CA ALA A 225 11.82 47.57 -0.91
C ALA A 225 10.68 47.95 0.07
N LEU A 226 10.47 47.15 1.13
CA LEU A 226 9.51 47.48 2.18
C LEU A 226 9.93 48.69 3.03
N GLU A 227 11.24 48.85 3.31
CA GLU A 227 11.75 50.01 4.04
C GLU A 227 11.54 51.32 3.31
N ASN A 228 11.57 51.30 1.98
CA ASN A 228 11.36 52.45 1.10
C ASN A 228 9.86 52.83 0.93
N LEU A 229 8.95 52.09 1.54
CA LEU A 229 7.52 52.42 1.57
C LEU A 229 7.17 53.28 2.79
N ASP A 230 6.17 54.15 2.63
CA ASP A 230 5.54 54.84 3.75
C ASP A 230 4.83 53.83 4.65
N ALA A 231 4.71 54.13 5.96
CA ALA A 231 4.18 53.26 6.96
C ALA A 231 2.80 52.65 6.62
N ARG A 232 1.96 53.46 5.94
CA ARG A 232 0.63 53.03 5.52
C ARG A 232 0.69 51.98 4.39
N SER A 233 1.47 52.25 3.35
CA SER A 233 1.67 51.33 2.22
C SER A 233 2.32 50.04 2.67
N ARG A 234 3.34 50.08 3.54
CA ARG A 234 4.01 48.93 4.15
C ARG A 234 3.01 48.06 4.87
N ARG A 235 2.21 48.64 5.78
CA ARG A 235 1.20 47.91 6.55
C ARG A 235 0.18 47.20 5.65
N ILE A 236 -0.24 47.82 4.54
CA ILE A 236 -1.17 47.20 3.58
C ILE A 236 -0.52 45.99 2.90
N ILE A 237 0.73 46.11 2.46
CA ILE A 237 1.45 45.01 1.81
C ILE A 237 1.71 43.85 2.81
N GLU A 238 2.20 44.13 4.01
CA GLU A 238 2.44 43.12 5.04
C GLU A 238 1.17 42.38 5.40
N ALA A 239 0.06 43.10 5.61
CA ALA A 239 -1.19 42.43 6.05
C ALA A 239 -1.84 41.58 4.96
N ARG A 240 -1.65 41.93 3.66
CA ARG A 240 -2.27 41.21 2.56
C ARG A 240 -1.40 40.13 1.92
N TRP A 241 -0.09 40.39 1.80
CA TRP A 241 0.81 39.59 0.99
C TRP A 241 1.84 38.78 1.80
N LEU A 242 2.23 39.28 2.98
CA LEU A 242 3.22 38.60 3.82
C LEU A 242 2.60 37.82 4.98
N ASN A 243 1.32 37.96 5.20
CA ASN A 243 0.61 37.17 6.21
C ASN A 243 -0.10 35.99 5.56
N GLU A 244 0.63 34.89 5.38
CA GLU A 244 0.11 33.68 4.75
C GLU A 244 -1.05 33.01 5.49
N LYS A 245 -1.07 33.12 6.83
CA LYS A 245 -2.08 32.42 7.67
C LYS A 245 -3.43 33.10 7.65
N ASN A 246 -3.46 34.43 7.54
CA ASN A 246 -4.70 35.21 7.57
C ASN A 246 -4.54 36.53 6.80
N PRO A 247 -4.58 36.50 5.44
CA PRO A 247 -4.45 37.72 4.63
C PRO A 247 -5.64 38.65 4.84
N ALA A 248 -5.37 39.92 5.15
CA ALA A 248 -6.41 40.92 5.38
C ALA A 248 -7.15 41.24 4.07
N THR A 249 -8.48 41.42 4.16
CA THR A 249 -9.27 41.86 3.00
C THR A 249 -9.16 43.37 2.77
N LEU A 250 -9.46 43.85 1.54
CA LEU A 250 -9.51 45.30 1.26
C LEU A 250 -10.50 46.02 2.15
N HIS A 251 -11.58 45.38 2.55
CA HIS A 251 -12.60 45.95 3.43
C HIS A 251 -12.11 46.09 4.88
N ASP A 252 -11.30 45.14 5.38
CA ASP A 252 -10.76 45.21 6.73
C ASP A 252 -9.75 46.36 6.84
N LEU A 253 -8.85 46.46 5.87
CA LEU A 253 -7.90 47.56 5.79
C LEU A 253 -8.59 48.92 5.52
N ALA A 254 -9.68 48.93 4.77
CA ALA A 254 -10.50 50.13 4.57
C ALA A 254 -11.09 50.64 5.90
N ARG A 255 -11.53 49.74 6.76
CA ARG A 255 -12.00 50.04 8.13
C ARG A 255 -10.84 50.51 9.03
N GLU A 256 -9.69 49.82 9.00
CA GLU A 256 -8.50 50.18 9.79
C GLU A 256 -8.03 51.59 9.46
N PHE A 257 -7.94 51.93 8.16
CA PHE A 257 -7.44 53.24 7.72
C PHE A 257 -8.50 54.32 7.48
N ARG A 258 -9.78 54.01 7.73
CA ARG A 258 -10.94 54.92 7.54
C ARG A 258 -11.01 55.51 6.14
N VAL A 259 -10.83 54.68 5.11
CA VAL A 259 -10.89 55.03 3.69
C VAL A 259 -11.75 54.03 2.92
N SER A 260 -12.05 54.33 1.66
CA SER A 260 -12.76 53.36 0.80
C SER A 260 -11.86 52.19 0.42
N ALA A 261 -12.45 51.02 0.20
CA ALA A 261 -11.73 49.83 -0.26
C ALA A 261 -10.99 50.08 -1.60
N GLU A 262 -11.57 50.88 -2.49
CA GLU A 262 -10.94 51.30 -3.75
C GLU A 262 -9.68 52.16 -3.48
N ARG A 263 -9.71 53.00 -2.45
CA ARG A 263 -8.51 53.80 -2.09
C ARG A 263 -7.39 52.88 -1.56
N VAL A 264 -7.70 51.85 -0.80
CA VAL A 264 -6.71 50.84 -0.35
C VAL A 264 -6.12 50.17 -1.57
N ARG A 265 -6.93 49.73 -2.54
CA ARG A 265 -6.47 49.10 -3.79
C ARG A 265 -5.52 50.03 -4.60
N GLN A 266 -5.83 51.30 -4.68
CA GLN A 266 -4.96 52.28 -5.35
C GLN A 266 -3.60 52.44 -4.66
N ILE A 267 -3.59 52.46 -3.33
CA ILE A 267 -2.36 52.53 -2.52
C ILE A 267 -1.54 51.26 -2.71
N GLU A 268 -2.19 50.10 -2.69
CA GLU A 268 -1.56 48.76 -2.92
C GLU A 268 -0.86 48.71 -4.30
N VAL A 269 -1.57 49.06 -5.36
CA VAL A 269 -0.99 49.08 -6.71
C VAL A 269 0.22 50.01 -6.83
N LYS A 270 0.14 51.22 -6.22
CA LYS A 270 1.27 52.15 -6.18
C LYS A 270 2.44 51.63 -5.36
N ALA A 271 2.17 50.97 -4.22
CA ALA A 271 3.19 50.35 -3.39
C ALA A 271 3.90 49.22 -4.12
N LEU A 272 3.18 48.29 -4.75
CA LEU A 272 3.76 47.21 -5.56
C LEU A 272 4.59 47.78 -6.74
N SER A 273 4.14 48.81 -7.41
CA SER A 273 4.91 49.48 -8.49
C SER A 273 6.21 50.11 -7.98
N LYS A 274 6.20 50.74 -6.80
CA LYS A 274 7.41 51.27 -6.17
C LYS A 274 8.38 50.16 -5.78
N MET A 275 7.87 49.08 -5.17
CA MET A 275 8.68 47.89 -4.77
C MET A 275 9.31 47.22 -5.99
N LYS A 276 8.55 47.04 -7.08
CA LYS A 276 9.08 46.49 -8.34
C LYS A 276 10.22 47.35 -8.89
N GLY A 277 10.08 48.68 -8.85
CA GLY A 277 11.14 49.59 -9.29
C GLY A 277 12.37 49.57 -8.37
N ALA A 278 12.20 49.40 -7.07
CA ALA A 278 13.31 49.27 -6.12
C ALA A 278 14.09 47.96 -6.32
N ILE A 279 13.39 46.85 -6.41
CA ILE A 279 14.00 45.51 -6.64
C ILE A 279 14.71 45.44 -8.00
N ALA A 280 14.14 46.01 -9.05
CA ALA A 280 14.75 46.02 -10.37
C ALA A 280 16.08 46.84 -10.44
N ARG A 281 16.22 47.89 -9.60
CA ARG A 281 17.46 48.68 -9.50
C ARG A 281 18.55 47.98 -8.72
N GLU A 282 18.19 47.11 -7.81
CA GLU A 282 19.14 46.34 -6.98
C GLU A 282 19.62 45.07 -7.69
N ALA A 283 18.85 44.59 -8.67
CA ALA A 283 19.17 43.41 -9.49
C ALA A 283 19.99 43.80 -10.78
N ALA A 284 20.17 45.09 -11.08
CA ALA A 284 20.96 45.59 -12.20
C ALA A 284 22.33 46.07 -11.75
#